data_6bf84424124b9de30d131350be685fab
#
_entry.id   6bf84424124b9de30d131350be685fab
#
_cell.length_a   1.000
_cell.length_b   1.000
_cell.length_c   1.000
_cell.angle_alpha   90.00
_cell.angle_beta   90.00
_cell.angle_gamma   90.00
#
_symmetry.space_group_name_H-M   'P 1'
#
loop_
_entity.id
_entity.type
_entity.pdbx_description
1 polymer ?
#
loop_
_entity_poly.entity_id
_entity_poly.type
_entity_poly.pdbx_seq_one_letter_code
_entity_poly.pdbx_strand_id
1 'polypeptide(L)'
;DLQLVIDGDMSKTYVLNDHFTYDFGTYTSGSTYYSIPELDPGKHQLMFRAWDIQNNSSTVRLNFNVVKGLTPNLFDVGVTENPARTSTTFIISHDRAESNMDVLIELYDTSGRQIWRHAENGVPTSQTYTVKWDLTVDGGRPLSTGVYLYRVRIATEGSSYASKTRKLIVIK
;
A
#
# COMPACT_ATOMS: atom_id res chain seq x y z
N ASP A 1 -16.10 -29.14 0.46
CA ASP A 1 -15.54 -28.27 -0.59
C ASP A 1 -15.79 -26.82 -0.27
N LEU A 2 -14.81 -25.94 -0.64
CA LEU A 2 -14.93 -24.49 -0.54
C LEU A 2 -14.75 -23.90 -1.93
N GLN A 3 -15.71 -23.09 -2.37
CA GLN A 3 -15.69 -22.46 -3.68
C GLN A 3 -15.96 -20.97 -3.59
N LEU A 4 -15.22 -20.19 -4.37
CA LEU A 4 -15.43 -18.78 -4.61
C LEU A 4 -15.78 -18.57 -6.08
N VAL A 5 -16.87 -17.86 -6.35
CA VAL A 5 -17.30 -17.48 -7.71
C VAL A 5 -17.37 -15.98 -7.78
N ILE A 6 -16.82 -15.39 -8.86
CA ILE A 6 -16.85 -13.96 -9.10
C ILE A 6 -17.91 -13.63 -10.16
N ASP A 7 -18.79 -12.70 -9.85
CA ASP A 7 -19.86 -12.17 -10.73
C ASP A 7 -20.83 -13.23 -11.29
N GLY A 8 -20.94 -14.37 -10.60
CA GLY A 8 -21.77 -15.49 -11.07
C GLY A 8 -21.20 -16.21 -12.31
N ASP A 9 -20.01 -15.86 -12.74
CA ASP A 9 -19.33 -16.47 -13.87
C ASP A 9 -18.68 -17.79 -13.43
N MET A 10 -19.25 -18.90 -13.85
CA MET A 10 -18.76 -20.23 -13.50
C MET A 10 -17.36 -20.53 -14.05
N SER A 11 -16.89 -19.79 -15.06
CA SER A 11 -15.51 -19.88 -15.54
C SER A 11 -14.50 -19.24 -14.57
N LYS A 12 -14.97 -18.38 -13.69
CA LYS A 12 -14.24 -17.71 -12.61
C LYS A 12 -14.56 -18.35 -11.25
N THR A 13 -14.54 -19.68 -11.22
CA THR A 13 -14.73 -20.46 -9.99
C THR A 13 -13.37 -20.90 -9.45
N TYR A 14 -13.08 -20.55 -8.22
CA TYR A 14 -11.85 -20.90 -7.51
C TYR A 14 -12.16 -21.90 -6.41
N VAL A 15 -11.48 -23.05 -6.42
CA VAL A 15 -11.57 -24.05 -5.34
C VAL A 15 -10.56 -23.67 -4.27
N LEU A 16 -11.02 -23.49 -3.04
CA LEU A 16 -10.23 -22.96 -1.94
C LEU A 16 -9.85 -24.00 -0.87
N ASN A 17 -10.02 -25.29 -1.16
CA ASN A 17 -9.75 -26.36 -0.18
C ASN A 17 -8.30 -26.31 0.34
N ASP A 18 -7.34 -26.08 -0.54
CA ASP A 18 -5.91 -26.01 -0.19
C ASP A 18 -5.51 -24.73 0.55
N HIS A 19 -6.42 -23.75 0.59
CA HIS A 19 -6.25 -22.48 1.30
C HIS A 19 -6.92 -22.46 2.67
N PHE A 20 -7.59 -23.55 3.06
CA PHE A 20 -8.31 -23.64 4.32
C PHE A 20 -7.39 -24.17 5.43
N THR A 21 -7.43 -23.50 6.57
CA THR A 21 -6.71 -23.91 7.78
C THR A 21 -7.68 -24.00 8.95
N TYR A 22 -7.68 -25.14 9.64
CA TYR A 22 -8.47 -25.29 10.87
C TYR A 22 -7.96 -24.38 11.98
N ASP A 23 -8.87 -23.89 12.80
CA ASP A 23 -8.52 -23.17 14.01
C ASP A 23 -7.83 -24.13 14.99
N PHE A 24 -6.91 -23.59 15.80
CA PHE A 24 -6.15 -24.40 16.75
C PHE A 24 -7.07 -25.14 17.74
N GLY A 25 -6.91 -26.46 17.83
CA GLY A 25 -7.64 -27.30 18.77
C GLY A 25 -9.08 -27.66 18.38
N THR A 26 -9.51 -27.37 17.15
CA THR A 26 -10.85 -27.73 16.65
C THR A 26 -10.82 -28.21 15.20
N TYR A 27 -11.81 -29.03 14.83
CA TYR A 27 -12.09 -29.45 13.46
C TYR A 27 -13.45 -28.94 12.95
N THR A 28 -14.10 -28.05 13.72
CA THR A 28 -15.44 -27.52 13.41
C THR A 28 -15.40 -26.08 12.91
N SER A 29 -14.26 -25.43 13.02
CA SER A 29 -14.04 -24.07 12.52
C SER A 29 -12.67 -23.90 11.90
N GLY A 30 -12.53 -22.89 11.06
CA GLY A 30 -11.28 -22.57 10.40
C GLY A 30 -11.41 -21.35 9.52
N SER A 31 -10.31 -20.95 8.90
CA SER A 31 -10.22 -19.78 8.06
C SER A 31 -9.62 -20.14 6.70
N THR A 32 -10.03 -19.38 5.68
CA THR A 32 -9.40 -19.44 4.35
C THR A 32 -8.99 -18.04 3.93
N TYR A 33 -7.84 -17.95 3.28
CA TYR A 33 -7.34 -16.72 2.69
C TYR A 33 -7.04 -16.96 1.22
N TYR A 34 -7.54 -16.07 0.37
CA TYR A 34 -7.33 -16.14 -1.07
C TYR A 34 -7.28 -14.74 -1.68
N SER A 35 -6.22 -14.46 -2.45
CA SER A 35 -6.11 -13.22 -3.22
C SER A 35 -6.84 -13.36 -4.53
N ILE A 36 -7.95 -12.65 -4.69
CA ILE A 36 -8.69 -12.63 -5.96
C ILE A 36 -7.89 -11.89 -7.03
N PRO A 37 -8.06 -12.23 -8.32
CA PRO A 37 -7.44 -11.48 -9.41
C PRO A 37 -7.94 -10.04 -9.46
N GLU A 38 -7.19 -9.18 -10.14
CA GLU A 38 -7.60 -7.80 -10.41
C GLU A 38 -8.93 -7.78 -11.18
N LEU A 39 -9.86 -6.96 -10.73
CA LEU A 39 -11.18 -6.78 -11.32
C LEU A 39 -11.29 -5.42 -11.98
N ASP A 40 -12.05 -5.36 -13.08
CA ASP A 40 -12.37 -4.10 -13.74
C ASP A 40 -13.18 -3.18 -12.81
N PRO A 41 -13.13 -1.85 -13.01
CA PRO A 41 -13.98 -0.93 -12.28
C PRO A 41 -15.46 -1.21 -12.53
N GLY A 42 -16.25 -1.25 -11.46
CA GLY A 42 -17.66 -1.54 -11.54
C GLY A 42 -18.22 -2.29 -10.35
N LYS A 43 -19.45 -2.70 -10.46
CA LYS A 43 -20.12 -3.49 -9.42
C LYS A 43 -19.78 -4.96 -9.62
N HIS A 44 -19.35 -5.60 -8.53
CA HIS A 44 -18.97 -6.99 -8.48
C HIS A 44 -19.67 -7.72 -7.36
N GLN A 45 -19.78 -9.02 -7.50
CA GLN A 45 -20.29 -9.91 -6.48
C GLN A 45 -19.31 -11.07 -6.26
N LEU A 46 -18.92 -11.30 -5.03
CA LEU A 46 -18.30 -12.55 -4.60
C LEU A 46 -19.38 -13.46 -4.03
N MET A 47 -19.39 -14.69 -4.49
CA MET A 47 -20.22 -15.76 -3.93
C MET A 47 -19.29 -16.84 -3.36
N PHE A 48 -19.31 -16.99 -2.05
CA PHE A 48 -18.60 -18.05 -1.36
C PHE A 48 -19.56 -19.15 -0.99
N ARG A 49 -19.23 -20.40 -1.32
CA ARG A 49 -20.02 -21.57 -1.02
C ARG A 49 -19.16 -22.65 -0.36
N ALA A 50 -19.66 -23.18 0.75
CA ALA A 50 -19.02 -24.26 1.48
C ALA A 50 -19.95 -25.47 1.57
N TRP A 51 -19.37 -26.67 1.47
CA TRP A 51 -20.06 -27.94 1.66
C TRP A 51 -19.49 -28.67 2.87
N ASP A 52 -20.35 -29.26 3.66
CA ASP A 52 -19.96 -30.20 4.70
C ASP A 52 -19.71 -31.63 4.15
N ILE A 53 -19.33 -32.54 5.04
CA ILE A 53 -19.09 -33.95 4.69
C ILE A 53 -20.37 -34.72 4.31
N GLN A 54 -21.55 -34.18 4.63
CA GLN A 54 -22.86 -34.74 4.29
C GLN A 54 -23.44 -34.12 3.01
N ASN A 55 -22.62 -33.32 2.30
CA ASN A 55 -22.99 -32.62 1.08
C ASN A 55 -24.08 -31.54 1.26
N ASN A 56 -24.29 -31.04 2.48
CA ASN A 56 -25.05 -29.82 2.69
C ASN A 56 -24.21 -28.61 2.34
N SER A 57 -24.80 -27.58 1.79
CA SER A 57 -24.06 -26.37 1.41
C SER A 57 -24.64 -25.10 2.02
N SER A 58 -23.73 -24.20 2.38
CA SER A 58 -24.04 -22.82 2.75
C SER A 58 -23.43 -21.87 1.74
N THR A 59 -24.17 -20.79 1.44
CA THR A 59 -23.71 -19.78 0.46
C THR A 59 -23.83 -18.39 1.08
N VAL A 60 -22.74 -17.62 0.97
CA VAL A 60 -22.69 -16.19 1.34
C VAL A 60 -22.37 -15.38 0.11
N ARG A 61 -22.95 -14.20 -0.02
CA ARG A 61 -22.70 -13.26 -1.11
C ARG A 61 -22.26 -11.91 -0.56
N LEU A 62 -21.22 -11.34 -1.18
CA LEU A 62 -20.71 -10.00 -0.91
C LEU A 62 -20.81 -9.18 -2.20
N ASN A 63 -21.57 -8.09 -2.16
CA ASN A 63 -21.59 -7.11 -3.25
C ASN A 63 -20.68 -5.94 -2.89
N PHE A 64 -19.84 -5.54 -3.84
CA PHE A 64 -18.90 -4.42 -3.67
C PHE A 64 -18.71 -3.66 -4.97
N ASN A 65 -18.04 -2.55 -4.92
CA ASN A 65 -17.77 -1.73 -6.10
C ASN A 65 -16.25 -1.50 -6.20
N VAL A 66 -15.69 -1.86 -7.36
CA VAL A 66 -14.29 -1.54 -7.71
C VAL A 66 -14.28 -0.16 -8.34
N VAL A 67 -13.45 0.73 -7.83
CA VAL A 67 -13.26 2.07 -8.34
C VAL A 67 -11.80 2.33 -8.63
N LYS A 68 -11.51 2.88 -9.81
CA LYS A 68 -10.17 3.38 -10.15
C LYS A 68 -9.96 4.78 -9.59
N GLY A 69 -8.70 5.13 -9.37
CA GLY A 69 -8.32 6.51 -9.07
C GLY A 69 -8.62 6.97 -7.64
N LEU A 70 -8.85 6.05 -6.71
CA LEU A 70 -8.94 6.43 -5.30
C LEU A 70 -7.60 6.99 -4.81
N THR A 71 -7.60 8.24 -4.40
CA THR A 71 -6.43 8.89 -3.79
C THR A 71 -5.98 8.07 -2.57
N PRO A 72 -4.68 7.71 -2.49
CA PRO A 72 -4.14 7.02 -1.32
C PRO A 72 -4.32 7.83 -0.04
N ASN A 73 -4.46 7.15 1.08
CA ASN A 73 -4.47 7.79 2.39
C ASN A 73 -3.08 7.69 3.02
N LEU A 74 -2.43 8.82 3.25
CA LEU A 74 -1.16 8.90 3.96
C LEU A 74 -1.42 8.91 5.47
N PHE A 75 -1.12 7.79 6.15
CA PHE A 75 -1.28 7.69 7.59
C PHE A 75 -0.20 8.47 8.30
N ASP A 76 1.07 8.22 7.97
CA ASP A 76 2.20 8.95 8.52
C ASP A 76 3.34 9.11 7.51
N VAL A 77 4.12 10.16 7.72
CA VAL A 77 5.33 10.47 6.97
C VAL A 77 6.38 10.94 7.96
N GLY A 78 7.47 10.22 8.05
CA GLY A 78 8.54 10.51 8.98
C GLY A 78 9.92 10.25 8.40
N VAL A 79 10.91 10.51 9.23
CA VAL A 79 12.31 10.16 8.99
C VAL A 79 12.89 9.51 10.25
N THR A 80 13.85 8.59 10.07
CA THR A 80 14.45 7.86 11.21
C THR A 80 15.27 8.75 12.13
N GLU A 81 15.94 9.77 11.55
CA GLU A 81 16.78 10.70 12.29
C GLU A 81 16.33 12.14 12.01
N ASN A 82 15.90 12.84 13.06
CA ASN A 82 15.57 14.26 13.03
C ASN A 82 15.84 14.87 14.43
N PRO A 83 16.96 15.54 14.66
CA PRO A 83 17.97 16.01 13.68
C PRO A 83 18.82 14.91 13.03
N ALA A 84 19.01 15.01 11.70
CA ALA A 84 19.86 14.12 10.93
C ALA A 84 21.31 14.62 10.86
N ARG A 85 22.30 13.70 10.89
CA ARG A 85 23.73 14.02 10.86
C ARG A 85 24.44 13.60 9.58
N THR A 86 24.30 12.34 9.22
CA THR A 86 24.99 11.74 8.06
C THR A 86 24.04 11.13 7.06
N SER A 87 22.93 10.58 7.54
CA SER A 87 21.89 9.97 6.72
C SER A 87 20.58 10.00 7.45
N THR A 88 19.50 9.73 6.75
CA THR A 88 18.19 9.44 7.33
C THR A 88 17.42 8.51 6.40
N THR A 89 16.39 7.87 6.89
CA THR A 89 15.48 7.07 6.07
C THR A 89 14.10 7.66 6.14
N PHE A 90 13.52 8.00 5.01
CA PHE A 90 12.11 8.36 4.91
C PHE A 90 11.26 7.13 5.14
N ILE A 91 10.21 7.27 5.94
CA ILE A 91 9.22 6.23 6.24
C ILE A 91 7.86 6.79 5.90
N ILE A 92 7.15 6.12 4.99
CA ILE A 92 5.87 6.56 4.46
C ILE A 92 4.86 5.44 4.67
N SER A 93 3.88 5.66 5.55
CA SER A 93 2.81 4.70 5.85
C SER A 93 1.51 5.10 5.15
N HIS A 94 0.86 4.14 4.49
CA HIS A 94 -0.32 4.38 3.66
C HIS A 94 -1.27 3.18 3.65
N ASP A 95 -2.46 3.33 3.05
CA ASP A 95 -3.53 2.33 2.98
C ASP A 95 -3.52 1.49 1.68
N ARG A 96 -2.48 1.58 0.86
CA ARG A 96 -2.38 0.91 -0.45
C ARG A 96 -1.32 -0.18 -0.46
N ALA A 97 -1.42 -1.13 0.50
CA ALA A 97 -0.60 -2.33 0.46
C ALA A 97 -0.84 -3.12 -0.84
N GLU A 98 0.20 -3.75 -1.36
CA GLU A 98 0.19 -4.60 -2.57
C GLU A 98 -0.23 -3.86 -3.87
N SER A 99 -0.27 -2.53 -3.83
CA SER A 99 -0.53 -1.70 -5.02
C SER A 99 0.76 -1.16 -5.61
N ASN A 100 0.78 -1.00 -6.93
CA ASN A 100 1.82 -0.19 -7.59
C ASN A 100 1.58 1.28 -7.30
N MET A 101 2.61 1.97 -6.82
CA MET A 101 2.50 3.34 -6.36
C MET A 101 3.58 4.23 -6.97
N ASP A 102 3.20 5.43 -7.34
CA ASP A 102 4.13 6.51 -7.65
C ASP A 102 4.48 7.24 -6.37
N VAL A 103 5.78 7.38 -6.10
CA VAL A 103 6.31 8.06 -4.92
C VAL A 103 7.18 9.22 -5.36
N LEU A 104 6.93 10.38 -4.77
CA LEU A 104 7.74 11.57 -4.98
C LEU A 104 8.05 12.23 -3.64
N ILE A 105 9.34 12.37 -3.34
CA ILE A 105 9.84 13.08 -2.16
C ILE A 105 10.64 14.28 -2.65
N GLU A 106 10.30 15.45 -2.16
CA GLU A 106 10.95 16.70 -2.53
C GLU A 106 11.44 17.41 -1.27
N LEU A 107 12.65 17.93 -1.28
CA LEU A 107 13.24 18.71 -0.21
C LEU A 107 13.39 20.17 -0.63
N TYR A 108 13.02 21.07 0.26
CA TYR A 108 13.05 22.51 0.05
C TYR A 108 13.89 23.20 1.15
N ASP A 109 14.64 24.21 0.73
CA ASP A 109 15.25 25.14 1.68
C ASP A 109 14.24 26.14 2.24
N THR A 110 14.67 27.00 3.17
CA THR A 110 13.81 28.00 3.81
C THR A 110 13.32 29.10 2.87
N SER A 111 13.92 29.23 1.67
CA SER A 111 13.45 30.13 0.61
C SER A 111 12.37 29.50 -0.27
N GLY A 112 12.05 28.23 -0.05
CA GLY A 112 11.10 27.46 -0.87
C GLY A 112 11.69 26.89 -2.15
N ARG A 113 13.02 26.96 -2.33
CA ARG A 113 13.69 26.37 -3.49
C ARG A 113 13.86 24.88 -3.25
N GLN A 114 13.45 24.06 -4.24
CA GLN A 114 13.72 22.63 -4.26
C GLN A 114 15.22 22.38 -4.44
N ILE A 115 15.79 21.57 -3.56
CA ILE A 115 17.22 21.28 -3.51
C ILE A 115 17.53 19.79 -3.66
N TRP A 116 16.54 18.92 -3.54
CA TRP A 116 16.65 17.49 -3.77
C TRP A 116 15.30 16.89 -4.13
N ARG A 117 15.36 15.84 -4.94
CA ARG A 117 14.18 15.08 -5.38
C ARG A 117 14.48 13.59 -5.48
N HIS A 118 13.56 12.78 -4.99
CA HIS A 118 13.51 11.35 -5.23
C HIS A 118 12.16 11.02 -5.86
N ALA A 119 12.16 10.28 -6.97
CA ALA A 119 10.95 9.88 -7.67
C ALA A 119 11.06 8.43 -8.12
N GLU A 120 10.09 7.63 -7.79
CA GLU A 120 9.89 6.27 -8.27
C GLU A 120 8.46 6.10 -8.74
N ASN A 121 8.27 5.38 -9.84
CA ASN A 121 6.96 5.14 -10.43
C ASN A 121 6.66 3.65 -10.45
N GLY A 122 5.40 3.30 -10.19
CA GLY A 122 4.91 1.93 -10.26
C GLY A 122 5.59 0.98 -9.28
N VAL A 123 6.01 1.46 -8.12
CA VAL A 123 6.71 0.65 -7.12
C VAL A 123 5.72 -0.24 -6.38
N PRO A 124 5.91 -1.57 -6.37
CA PRO A 124 5.11 -2.44 -5.53
C PRO A 124 5.42 -2.15 -4.06
N THR A 125 4.42 -1.82 -3.27
CA THR A 125 4.63 -1.44 -1.87
C THR A 125 3.86 -2.33 -0.91
N SER A 126 4.44 -2.54 0.27
CA SER A 126 3.73 -2.96 1.47
C SER A 126 2.96 -1.77 2.07
N GLN A 127 2.43 -1.87 3.29
CA GLN A 127 1.82 -0.72 3.98
C GLN A 127 2.81 0.40 4.32
N THR A 128 4.11 0.13 4.17
CA THR A 128 5.17 1.09 4.47
C THR A 128 6.19 1.08 3.33
N TYR A 129 6.45 2.26 2.79
CA TYR A 129 7.51 2.50 1.83
C TYR A 129 8.67 3.23 2.50
N THR A 130 9.91 2.83 2.21
CA THR A 130 11.10 3.43 2.84
C THR A 130 12.17 3.78 1.81
N VAL A 131 12.80 4.95 2.00
CA VAL A 131 13.94 5.40 1.18
C VAL A 131 15.06 5.88 2.09
N LYS A 132 16.24 5.24 1.97
CA LYS A 132 17.45 5.70 2.65
C LYS A 132 18.08 6.85 1.85
N TRP A 133 18.48 7.91 2.54
CA TRP A 133 19.09 9.09 1.95
C TRP A 133 20.30 9.56 2.77
N ASP A 134 21.38 9.86 2.09
CA ASP A 134 22.69 10.23 2.63
C ASP A 134 22.87 11.74 2.86
N LEU A 135 21.79 12.51 2.85
CA LEU A 135 21.78 13.97 2.96
C LEU A 135 22.56 14.69 1.82
N THR A 136 22.62 14.09 0.65
CA THR A 136 23.24 14.69 -0.54
C THR A 136 22.14 15.32 -1.41
N VAL A 137 22.32 16.59 -1.77
CA VAL A 137 21.40 17.31 -2.65
C VAL A 137 21.67 17.01 -4.12
N ASP A 138 20.75 17.42 -4.98
CA ASP A 138 20.95 17.32 -6.42
C ASP A 138 22.26 18.04 -6.83
N GLY A 139 23.09 17.33 -7.61
CA GLY A 139 24.45 17.78 -7.95
C GLY A 139 25.55 17.27 -7.01
N GLY A 140 25.23 16.34 -6.09
CA GLY A 140 26.23 15.56 -5.32
C GLY A 140 26.89 16.30 -4.16
N ARG A 141 26.32 17.43 -3.72
CA ARG A 141 26.85 18.20 -2.56
C ARG A 141 26.17 17.79 -1.27
N PRO A 142 26.91 17.62 -0.17
CA PRO A 142 26.32 17.38 1.15
C PRO A 142 25.42 18.54 1.58
N LEU A 143 24.30 18.23 2.19
CA LEU A 143 23.39 19.22 2.77
C LEU A 143 24.06 19.94 3.93
N SER A 144 23.87 21.25 4.04
CA SER A 144 24.41 22.07 5.13
C SER A 144 23.57 21.92 6.40
N THR A 145 24.14 22.26 7.55
CA THR A 145 23.39 22.42 8.79
C THR A 145 22.27 23.44 8.59
N GLY A 146 21.04 23.10 8.97
CA GLY A 146 19.90 23.98 8.77
C GLY A 146 18.56 23.29 8.99
N VAL A 147 17.51 24.04 8.70
CA VAL A 147 16.12 23.60 8.72
C VAL A 147 15.61 23.53 7.30
N TYR A 148 14.98 22.42 6.98
CA TYR A 148 14.45 22.12 5.65
C TYR A 148 13.00 21.65 5.75
N LEU A 149 12.26 21.76 4.66
CA LEU A 149 10.93 21.17 4.54
C LEU A 149 11.01 20.04 3.49
N TYR A 150 10.48 18.89 3.82
CA TYR A 150 10.28 17.86 2.82
C TYR A 150 8.80 17.60 2.60
N ARG A 151 8.44 17.38 1.35
CA ARG A 151 7.09 17.03 0.93
C ARG A 151 7.11 15.64 0.31
N VAL A 152 6.25 14.78 0.81
CA VAL A 152 5.99 13.47 0.24
C VAL A 152 4.68 13.52 -0.52
N ARG A 153 4.68 12.98 -1.73
CA ARG A 153 3.49 12.77 -2.54
C ARG A 153 3.45 11.32 -3.00
N ILE A 154 2.28 10.69 -2.89
CA ILE A 154 2.04 9.34 -3.39
C ILE A 154 0.76 9.32 -4.22
N ALA A 155 0.74 8.50 -5.26
CA ALA A 155 -0.43 8.23 -6.08
C ALA A 155 -0.46 6.76 -6.48
N THR A 156 -1.63 6.20 -6.71
CA THR A 156 -1.83 4.94 -7.41
C THR A 156 -2.35 5.22 -8.82
N GLU A 157 -2.33 4.22 -9.70
CA GLU A 157 -2.76 4.40 -11.08
C GLU A 157 -4.13 5.09 -11.18
N GLY A 158 -4.18 6.18 -11.93
CA GLY A 158 -5.39 6.98 -12.15
C GLY A 158 -5.86 7.81 -10.96
N SER A 159 -5.13 7.85 -9.84
CA SER A 159 -5.49 8.66 -8.67
C SER A 159 -4.86 10.06 -8.69
N SER A 160 -5.43 10.96 -7.88
CA SER A 160 -4.75 12.18 -7.48
C SER A 160 -3.67 11.88 -6.43
N TYR A 161 -2.67 12.78 -6.32
CA TYR A 161 -1.64 12.68 -5.30
C TYR A 161 -2.17 12.99 -3.90
N ALA A 162 -1.95 12.07 -2.95
CA ALA A 162 -1.96 12.41 -1.53
C ALA A 162 -0.63 13.06 -1.14
N SER A 163 -0.65 14.05 -0.27
CA SER A 163 0.55 14.84 0.05
C SER A 163 0.63 15.17 1.55
N LYS A 164 1.83 15.02 2.11
CA LYS A 164 2.18 15.52 3.45
C LYS A 164 3.53 16.23 3.42
N THR A 165 3.64 17.33 4.20
CA THR A 165 4.87 18.10 4.38
C THR A 165 5.31 18.04 5.85
N ARG A 166 6.61 17.90 6.07
CA ARG A 166 7.25 17.83 7.39
C ARG A 166 8.56 18.62 7.40
N LYS A 167 9.04 18.89 8.60
CA LYS A 167 10.32 19.57 8.84
C LYS A 167 11.44 18.56 9.06
N LEU A 168 12.58 18.81 8.45
CA LEU A 168 13.84 18.11 8.69
C LEU A 168 14.86 19.09 9.25
N ILE A 169 15.54 18.72 10.32
CA ILE A 169 16.66 19.45 10.89
C ILE A 169 17.92 18.66 10.57
N VAL A 170 18.93 19.34 10.07
CA VAL A 170 20.26 18.76 9.78
C VAL A 170 21.28 19.45 10.67
N ILE A 171 22.12 18.66 11.31
CA ILE A 171 23.23 19.13 12.15
C ILE A 171 24.50 18.37 11.80
N LYS A 172 25.62 19.07 11.74
CA LYS A 172 26.97 18.52 11.51
C LYS A 172 27.80 18.64 12.77
#